data_ee1e13df72f8182246e361a04b22e347
#
_entry.id   ee1e13df72f8182246e361a04b22e347
#
_cell.length_a   1.000
_cell.length_b   1.000
_cell.length_c   1.000
_cell.angle_alpha   90.00
_cell.angle_beta   90.00
_cell.angle_gamma   90.00
#
_symmetry.space_group_name_H-M   'P 1'
#
loop_
_entity.id
_entity.type
_entity.pdbx_description
1 polymer ?
#
loop_
_entity_poly.entity_id
_entity_poly.type
_entity_poly.pdbx_seq_one_letter_code
_entity_poly.pdbx_strand_id
1 'polypeptide(L)'
;RWQPGMFLEDAHELPVPAGTPPGRYRLEVGLYNPDTGQTLAARGQPIGQGGGLLLGEVDVVWRTQTETEVDLPHQTDTALSNQVHLIGYDSPPPQATTGDLLPVRLIWQRSNAWFQFEDMTENSVVFIWSREGASQAEQIDPLPLPVEQWGRGGILRSQHEVIVPPTLSAGRYSLLIGLHDGQRIVGEPFSLGMVEVATPPHEFDLPSDVIQPDGSAQLAVAPDQTIGLAGYRYTLSESALDIQLFWQSNAQLTDRYKVFAQLLDATDQLVAQSDSIPAAGQRPTTGWLPGEIITDTHHLTLPPDLPTDQPYRLITGLYDPATGQRLTLTDNAGDAIQVAAITLNGSNE
;
A
#
# COMPACT_ATOMS: atom_id res chain seq x y z
N ARG A 1 5.33 13.18 31.23
CA ARG A 1 5.92 11.82 31.11
C ARG A 1 5.13 10.88 31.99
N TRP A 2 4.67 9.75 31.45
CA TRP A 2 3.96 8.73 32.22
C TRP A 2 4.92 8.03 33.16
N GLN A 3 4.42 7.74 34.36
CA GLN A 3 5.17 6.96 35.38
C GLN A 3 4.50 5.60 35.59
N PRO A 4 5.24 4.55 35.92
CA PRO A 4 4.66 3.25 36.21
C PRO A 4 3.56 3.34 37.29
N GLY A 5 2.38 2.76 37.00
CA GLY A 5 1.22 2.80 37.89
C GLY A 5 0.33 4.04 37.81
N MET A 6 0.63 4.97 36.90
CA MET A 6 -0.19 6.16 36.65
C MET A 6 -1.36 5.81 35.73
N PHE A 7 -2.56 6.26 36.09
CA PHE A 7 -3.73 6.23 35.20
C PHE A 7 -3.89 7.59 34.56
N LEU A 8 -4.16 7.59 33.26
CA LEU A 8 -4.46 8.78 32.48
C LEU A 8 -5.83 8.59 31.83
N GLU A 9 -6.72 9.54 32.02
CA GLU A 9 -7.97 9.64 31.30
C GLU A 9 -7.73 10.46 30.03
N ASP A 10 -8.06 9.87 28.88
CA ASP A 10 -7.87 10.49 27.57
C ASP A 10 -9.18 10.38 26.78
N ALA A 11 -9.86 11.50 26.61
CA ALA A 11 -11.17 11.57 25.98
C ALA A 11 -11.02 12.01 24.52
N HIS A 12 -11.57 11.23 23.60
CA HIS A 12 -11.58 11.51 22.18
C HIS A 12 -13.01 11.56 21.63
N GLU A 13 -13.27 12.52 20.76
CA GLU A 13 -14.47 12.57 19.94
C GLU A 13 -14.13 12.07 18.53
N LEU A 14 -14.86 11.05 18.08
CA LEU A 14 -14.73 10.50 16.74
C LEU A 14 -15.98 10.84 15.93
N PRO A 15 -15.97 11.90 15.13
CA PRO A 15 -17.09 12.19 14.25
C PRO A 15 -17.21 11.10 13.17
N VAL A 16 -18.43 10.64 12.91
CA VAL A 16 -18.71 9.78 11.75
C VAL A 16 -18.89 10.71 10.54
N PRO A 17 -17.99 10.69 9.55
CA PRO A 17 -18.08 11.59 8.40
C PRO A 17 -19.38 11.39 7.63
N ALA A 18 -19.90 12.46 7.03
CA ALA A 18 -21.07 12.38 6.19
C ALA A 18 -20.82 11.42 5.00
N GLY A 19 -21.81 10.57 4.70
CA GLY A 19 -21.71 9.58 3.62
C GLY A 19 -20.91 8.32 4.00
N THR A 20 -20.48 8.16 5.27
CA THR A 20 -19.90 6.88 5.71
C THR A 20 -20.87 5.76 5.37
N PRO A 21 -20.44 4.71 4.64
CA PRO A 21 -21.33 3.62 4.25
C PRO A 21 -22.02 2.99 5.45
N PRO A 22 -23.29 2.61 5.36
CA PRO A 22 -23.96 1.89 6.42
C PRO A 22 -23.29 0.52 6.62
N GLY A 23 -23.14 0.12 7.87
CA GLY A 23 -22.50 -1.13 8.21
C GLY A 23 -22.05 -1.16 9.66
N ARG A 24 -21.46 -2.29 10.04
CA ARG A 24 -20.90 -2.48 11.37
C ARG A 24 -19.39 -2.22 11.34
N TYR A 25 -18.97 -1.23 12.08
CA TYR A 25 -17.58 -0.80 12.19
C TYR A 25 -17.00 -1.21 13.53
N ARG A 26 -15.73 -1.62 13.53
CA ARG A 26 -14.96 -1.87 14.75
C ARG A 26 -14.30 -0.58 15.20
N LEU A 27 -14.38 -0.32 16.50
CA LEU A 27 -13.69 0.81 17.13
C LEU A 27 -12.43 0.29 17.80
N GLU A 28 -11.29 0.74 17.34
CA GLU A 28 -9.98 0.35 17.86
C GLU A 28 -9.22 1.57 18.40
N VAL A 29 -8.43 1.37 19.45
CA VAL A 29 -7.50 2.39 19.97
C VAL A 29 -6.09 1.83 20.00
N GLY A 30 -5.14 2.61 19.56
CA GLY A 30 -3.72 2.27 19.56
C GLY A 30 -2.85 3.45 19.94
N LEU A 31 -1.62 3.16 20.35
CA LEU A 31 -0.57 4.15 20.55
C LEU A 31 0.48 3.97 19.48
N TYR A 32 0.95 5.06 18.92
CA TYR A 32 2.03 5.04 17.94
C TYR A 32 3.12 6.05 18.31
N ASN A 33 4.31 5.81 17.84
CA ASN A 33 5.39 6.77 17.93
C ASN A 33 5.23 7.80 16.78
N PRO A 34 5.02 9.09 17.08
CA PRO A 34 4.79 10.08 16.04
C PRO A 34 6.01 10.33 15.14
N ASP A 35 7.22 10.06 15.63
CA ASP A 35 8.45 10.28 14.87
C ASP A 35 8.75 9.14 13.89
N THR A 36 8.33 7.90 14.22
CA THR A 36 8.62 6.70 13.43
C THR A 36 7.37 6.12 12.76
N GLY A 37 6.17 6.54 13.16
CA GLY A 37 4.90 5.94 12.74
C GLY A 37 4.66 4.52 13.30
N GLN A 38 5.59 3.98 14.08
CA GLN A 38 5.51 2.62 14.60
C GLN A 38 4.43 2.50 15.67
N THR A 39 3.49 1.59 15.46
CA THR A 39 2.43 1.27 16.43
C THR A 39 2.98 0.40 17.56
N LEU A 40 2.61 0.72 18.81
CA LEU A 40 2.93 -0.12 19.96
C LEU A 40 1.98 -1.32 19.97
N ALA A 41 2.54 -2.52 20.05
CA ALA A 41 1.76 -3.74 20.13
C ALA A 41 0.93 -3.79 21.42
N ALA A 42 -0.38 -3.92 21.29
CA ALA A 42 -1.26 -4.12 22.42
C ALA A 42 -1.06 -5.51 23.00
N ARG A 43 -1.12 -5.62 24.34
CA ARG A 43 -1.06 -6.92 25.07
C ARG A 43 -2.35 -7.12 25.85
N GLY A 44 -2.97 -8.31 25.71
CA GLY A 44 -3.94 -8.83 26.69
C GLY A 44 -5.38 -8.94 26.25
N GLN A 45 -6.05 -8.32 25.39
CA GLN A 45 -7.47 -8.54 24.98
C GLN A 45 -7.62 -8.32 23.47
N PRO A 46 -8.76 -8.66 22.84
CA PRO A 46 -8.82 -8.83 21.41
C PRO A 46 -8.14 -7.66 20.68
N ILE A 47 -7.10 -8.03 19.93
CA ILE A 47 -6.31 -7.11 19.11
C ILE A 47 -7.08 -6.94 17.82
N GLY A 48 -7.33 -5.71 17.40
CA GLY A 48 -7.93 -5.40 16.12
C GLY A 48 -6.98 -5.65 14.95
N GLN A 49 -7.47 -5.56 13.74
CA GLN A 49 -6.66 -5.78 12.53
C GLN A 49 -5.51 -4.78 12.39
N GLY A 50 -5.64 -3.57 12.96
CA GLY A 50 -4.59 -2.55 13.01
C GLY A 50 -3.59 -2.70 14.16
N GLY A 51 -3.66 -3.78 14.95
CA GLY A 51 -2.78 -4.01 16.12
C GLY A 51 -3.17 -3.20 17.36
N GLY A 52 -4.25 -2.43 17.31
CA GLY A 52 -4.84 -1.70 18.45
C GLY A 52 -5.74 -2.57 19.32
N LEU A 53 -6.15 -2.05 20.46
CA LEU A 53 -7.16 -2.66 21.32
C LEU A 53 -8.56 -2.44 20.74
N LEU A 54 -9.33 -3.51 20.56
CA LEU A 54 -10.72 -3.43 20.16
C LEU A 54 -11.56 -2.90 21.32
N LEU A 55 -12.19 -1.71 21.17
CA LEU A 55 -13.06 -1.10 22.16
C LEU A 55 -14.52 -1.57 22.01
N GLY A 56 -14.95 -1.89 20.81
CA GLY A 56 -16.32 -2.30 20.52
C GLY A 56 -16.69 -2.20 19.05
N GLU A 57 -17.99 -2.31 18.78
CA GLU A 57 -18.57 -2.18 17.44
C GLU A 57 -19.60 -1.07 17.43
N VAL A 58 -19.70 -0.35 16.30
CA VAL A 58 -20.65 0.74 16.07
C VAL A 58 -21.39 0.46 14.76
N ASP A 59 -22.72 0.48 14.81
CA ASP A 59 -23.56 0.38 13.61
C ASP A 59 -23.78 1.78 13.02
N VAL A 60 -23.30 1.99 11.80
CA VAL A 60 -23.60 3.18 11.00
C VAL A 60 -24.81 2.89 10.15
N VAL A 61 -25.81 3.78 10.17
CA VAL A 61 -27.06 3.63 9.44
C VAL A 61 -27.29 4.83 8.52
N TRP A 62 -28.01 4.62 7.43
CA TRP A 62 -28.43 5.72 6.55
C TRP A 62 -29.21 6.76 7.35
N ARG A 63 -28.81 8.03 7.22
CA ARG A 63 -29.65 9.14 7.62
C ARG A 63 -30.18 9.85 6.37
N THR A 64 -31.48 10.12 6.33
CA THR A 64 -32.05 11.10 5.42
C THR A 64 -31.62 12.47 5.91
N GLN A 65 -30.66 13.08 5.25
CA GLN A 65 -30.22 14.46 5.57
C GLN A 65 -30.76 15.41 4.53
N THR A 66 -31.33 16.51 4.98
CA THR A 66 -31.84 17.60 4.14
C THR A 66 -30.77 18.61 3.75
N GLU A 67 -29.66 18.68 4.51
CA GLU A 67 -28.47 19.48 4.21
C GLU A 67 -27.27 18.71 4.68
N THR A 68 -26.39 18.33 3.78
CA THR A 68 -25.14 17.63 4.12
C THR A 68 -23.97 18.57 3.88
N GLU A 69 -23.26 18.89 4.93
CA GLU A 69 -21.99 19.58 4.82
C GLU A 69 -20.97 18.61 4.21
N VAL A 70 -20.53 18.93 2.99
CA VAL A 70 -19.48 18.18 2.31
C VAL A 70 -18.15 18.68 2.87
N ASP A 71 -17.47 17.83 3.64
CA ASP A 71 -16.22 18.14 4.33
C ASP A 71 -14.97 17.81 3.49
N LEU A 72 -15.07 17.96 2.16
CA LEU A 72 -13.95 17.81 1.24
C LEU A 72 -13.52 19.17 0.68
N PRO A 73 -12.23 19.31 0.29
CA PRO A 73 -11.67 20.57 -0.21
C PRO A 73 -12.40 21.12 -1.43
N HIS A 74 -12.90 20.24 -2.30
CA HIS A 74 -13.60 20.62 -3.50
C HIS A 74 -15.04 20.13 -3.46
N GLN A 75 -15.97 21.06 -3.70
CA GLN A 75 -17.39 20.78 -3.82
C GLN A 75 -17.81 20.98 -5.28
N THR A 76 -18.71 20.13 -5.76
CA THR A 76 -19.27 20.18 -7.11
C THR A 76 -20.68 19.61 -7.09
N ASP A 77 -21.39 19.70 -8.20
CA ASP A 77 -22.64 18.97 -8.47
C ASP A 77 -22.56 18.48 -9.91
N THR A 78 -21.70 17.49 -10.15
CA THR A 78 -21.46 16.97 -11.49
C THR A 78 -22.16 15.64 -11.65
N ALA A 79 -23.12 15.56 -12.58
CA ALA A 79 -23.75 14.32 -12.97
C ALA A 79 -22.75 13.45 -13.77
N LEU A 80 -22.36 12.31 -13.21
CA LEU A 80 -21.57 11.30 -13.91
C LEU A 80 -22.45 10.26 -14.60
N SER A 81 -23.68 10.09 -14.13
CA SER A 81 -24.75 9.37 -14.82
C SER A 81 -26.09 10.02 -14.55
N ASN A 82 -27.17 9.49 -15.10
CA ASN A 82 -28.52 9.97 -14.81
C ASN A 82 -28.92 9.87 -13.33
N GLN A 83 -28.18 9.08 -12.55
CA GLN A 83 -28.56 8.73 -11.19
C GLN A 83 -27.48 9.07 -10.14
N VAL A 84 -26.24 9.28 -10.54
CA VAL A 84 -25.12 9.50 -9.63
C VAL A 84 -24.44 10.81 -9.93
N HIS A 85 -24.38 11.65 -8.93
CA HIS A 85 -23.64 12.91 -8.93
C HIS A 85 -22.39 12.80 -8.05
N LEU A 86 -21.30 13.36 -8.51
CA LEU A 86 -20.16 13.70 -7.65
C LEU A 86 -20.48 15.03 -6.98
N ILE A 87 -20.44 15.09 -5.64
CA ILE A 87 -20.72 16.31 -4.90
C ILE A 87 -19.51 16.81 -4.10
N GLY A 88 -18.48 16.00 -3.93
CA GLY A 88 -17.24 16.41 -3.29
C GLY A 88 -16.08 15.49 -3.64
N TYR A 89 -14.86 16.05 -3.64
CA TYR A 89 -13.66 15.28 -3.94
C TYR A 89 -12.39 15.92 -3.38
N ASP A 90 -11.32 15.10 -3.26
CA ASP A 90 -9.95 15.57 -3.09
C ASP A 90 -9.28 15.76 -4.45
N SER A 91 -8.53 16.85 -4.61
CA SER A 91 -7.61 16.95 -5.74
C SER A 91 -6.39 16.04 -5.52
N PRO A 92 -5.87 15.40 -6.57
CA PRO A 92 -4.60 14.70 -6.48
C PRO A 92 -3.46 15.68 -6.13
N PRO A 93 -2.33 15.19 -5.57
CA PRO A 93 -1.16 16.02 -5.38
C PRO A 93 -0.65 16.54 -6.73
N PRO A 94 -0.04 17.75 -6.76
CA PRO A 94 0.44 18.33 -8.02
C PRO A 94 1.60 17.59 -8.65
N GLN A 95 2.29 16.72 -7.89
CA GLN A 95 3.42 15.91 -8.32
C GLN A 95 3.30 14.50 -7.74
N ALA A 96 3.71 13.51 -8.51
CA ALA A 96 3.78 12.11 -8.08
C ALA A 96 4.84 11.36 -8.89
N THR A 97 5.27 10.21 -8.38
CA THR A 97 6.20 9.31 -9.06
C THR A 97 5.47 8.03 -9.44
N THR A 98 5.84 7.41 -10.56
CA THR A 98 5.28 6.10 -10.92
C THR A 98 5.46 5.10 -9.78
N GLY A 99 4.38 4.37 -9.45
CA GLY A 99 4.30 3.49 -8.29
C GLY A 99 3.76 4.13 -7.01
N ASP A 100 3.57 5.46 -6.98
CA ASP A 100 2.89 6.09 -5.84
C ASP A 100 1.43 5.66 -5.75
N LEU A 101 0.92 5.59 -4.52
CA LEU A 101 -0.50 5.45 -4.22
C LEU A 101 -1.04 6.81 -3.81
N LEU A 102 -1.99 7.31 -4.58
CA LEU A 102 -2.63 8.59 -4.32
C LEU A 102 -3.95 8.34 -3.58
N PRO A 103 -4.08 8.77 -2.31
CA PRO A 103 -5.35 8.66 -1.61
C PRO A 103 -6.35 9.66 -2.23
N VAL A 104 -7.50 9.16 -2.67
CA VAL A 104 -8.58 9.96 -3.24
C VAL A 104 -9.86 9.66 -2.48
N ARG A 105 -10.47 10.69 -1.90
CA ARG A 105 -11.80 10.61 -1.29
C ARG A 105 -12.82 11.27 -2.20
N LEU A 106 -13.95 10.61 -2.35
CA LEU A 106 -15.06 11.06 -3.20
C LEU A 106 -16.35 11.01 -2.40
N ILE A 107 -17.21 11.99 -2.63
CA ILE A 107 -18.56 11.99 -2.07
C ILE A 107 -19.55 12.02 -3.24
N TRP A 108 -20.40 11.03 -3.20
CA TRP A 108 -21.42 10.76 -4.19
C TRP A 108 -22.81 11.07 -3.66
N GLN A 109 -23.71 11.47 -4.53
CA GLN A 109 -25.13 11.61 -4.22
C GLN A 109 -25.96 10.88 -5.26
N ARG A 110 -26.91 10.08 -4.80
CA ARG A 110 -27.92 9.52 -5.68
C ARG A 110 -28.99 10.54 -5.99
N SER A 111 -29.34 10.68 -7.28
CA SER A 111 -30.41 11.57 -7.74
C SER A 111 -31.76 11.25 -7.07
N ASN A 112 -32.54 12.29 -6.78
CA ASN A 112 -33.93 12.16 -6.31
C ASN A 112 -34.94 11.94 -7.44
N ALA A 113 -34.52 11.99 -8.71
CA ALA A 113 -35.40 11.91 -9.85
C ALA A 113 -36.17 10.59 -9.95
N TRP A 114 -37.43 10.68 -10.36
CA TRP A 114 -38.35 9.56 -10.56
C TRP A 114 -38.21 8.96 -11.97
N PHE A 115 -37.05 8.43 -12.33
CA PHE A 115 -36.89 7.71 -13.58
C PHE A 115 -37.15 6.21 -13.36
N GLN A 116 -37.74 5.55 -14.38
CA GLN A 116 -37.82 4.08 -14.40
C GLN A 116 -36.41 3.53 -14.42
N PHE A 117 -36.13 2.64 -13.50
CA PHE A 117 -34.83 1.98 -13.36
C PHE A 117 -34.67 0.99 -14.51
N GLU A 118 -33.98 1.39 -15.57
CA GLU A 118 -33.26 0.44 -16.40
C GLU A 118 -32.07 -0.02 -15.57
N ASP A 119 -31.79 -1.31 -15.61
CA ASP A 119 -30.82 -2.02 -14.78
C ASP A 119 -29.57 -1.18 -14.48
N MET A 120 -29.48 -0.72 -13.22
CA MET A 120 -28.31 0.01 -12.74
C MET A 120 -27.22 -1.01 -12.47
N THR A 121 -26.17 -0.96 -13.25
CA THR A 121 -25.02 -1.85 -13.13
C THR A 121 -23.74 -1.12 -12.69
N GLU A 122 -23.88 0.16 -12.35
CA GLU A 122 -22.77 1.03 -11.95
C GLU A 122 -22.32 0.68 -10.54
N ASN A 123 -21.33 -0.21 -10.43
CA ASN A 123 -20.83 -0.70 -9.14
C ASN A 123 -19.38 -0.30 -8.88
N SER A 124 -18.78 0.43 -9.82
CA SER A 124 -17.35 0.75 -9.74
C SER A 124 -17.10 2.20 -10.19
N VAL A 125 -16.03 2.76 -9.66
CA VAL A 125 -15.42 4.00 -10.15
C VAL A 125 -14.20 3.62 -11.00
N VAL A 126 -14.02 4.31 -12.11
CA VAL A 126 -12.82 4.20 -12.93
C VAL A 126 -11.99 5.47 -12.77
N PHE A 127 -10.70 5.30 -12.49
CA PHE A 127 -9.69 6.35 -12.51
C PHE A 127 -8.92 6.27 -13.82
N ILE A 128 -8.81 7.39 -14.52
CA ILE A 128 -8.22 7.45 -15.86
C ILE A 128 -7.08 8.44 -15.85
N TRP A 129 -5.88 7.96 -16.15
CA TRP A 129 -4.72 8.80 -16.42
C TRP A 129 -4.77 9.25 -17.89
N SER A 130 -5.02 10.53 -18.13
CA SER A 130 -5.20 11.07 -19.48
C SER A 130 -4.11 12.09 -19.82
N ARG A 131 -3.57 11.98 -21.02
CA ARG A 131 -2.64 12.95 -21.59
C ARG A 131 -3.13 13.41 -22.95
N GLU A 132 -3.24 14.72 -23.14
CA GLU A 132 -3.74 15.33 -24.39
C GLU A 132 -5.11 14.79 -24.83
N GLY A 133 -5.98 14.46 -23.87
CA GLY A 133 -7.33 13.95 -24.10
C GLY A 133 -7.40 12.44 -24.40
N ALA A 134 -6.26 11.73 -24.45
CA ALA A 134 -6.24 10.28 -24.64
C ALA A 134 -5.99 9.55 -23.32
N SER A 135 -6.74 8.46 -23.05
CA SER A 135 -6.47 7.55 -21.92
C SER A 135 -5.12 6.88 -22.12
N GLN A 136 -4.30 6.87 -21.05
CA GLN A 136 -3.00 6.20 -21.01
C GLN A 136 -3.03 4.96 -20.13
N ALA A 137 -3.83 5.01 -19.06
CA ALA A 137 -4.03 3.91 -18.14
C ALA A 137 -5.34 4.09 -17.37
N GLU A 138 -5.90 2.98 -16.91
CA GLU A 138 -7.15 2.94 -16.15
C GLU A 138 -7.01 2.02 -14.94
N GLN A 139 -7.64 2.43 -13.83
CA GLN A 139 -7.81 1.61 -12.63
C GLN A 139 -9.29 1.59 -12.31
N ILE A 140 -9.85 0.41 -12.08
CA ILE A 140 -11.28 0.23 -11.72
C ILE A 140 -11.35 -0.27 -10.30
N ASP A 141 -12.02 0.50 -9.44
CA ASP A 141 -12.23 0.16 -8.05
C ASP A 141 -13.73 -0.02 -7.76
N PRO A 142 -14.12 -0.97 -6.92
CA PRO A 142 -15.50 -1.11 -6.52
C PRO A 142 -15.95 0.09 -5.68
N LEU A 143 -17.20 0.49 -5.84
CA LEU A 143 -17.85 1.36 -4.88
C LEU A 143 -18.12 0.59 -3.57
N PRO A 144 -18.11 1.25 -2.41
CA PRO A 144 -18.35 0.59 -1.11
C PRO A 144 -19.70 -0.13 -1.03
N LEU A 145 -20.67 0.33 -1.80
CA LEU A 145 -22.00 -0.26 -1.95
C LEU A 145 -22.47 -0.07 -3.38
N PRO A 146 -23.19 -1.06 -3.94
CA PRO A 146 -23.91 -0.92 -5.21
C PRO A 146 -24.88 0.26 -5.19
N VAL A 147 -24.98 1.00 -6.29
CA VAL A 147 -25.80 2.23 -6.36
C VAL A 147 -27.28 1.96 -6.07
N GLU A 148 -27.79 0.78 -6.39
CA GLU A 148 -29.16 0.35 -6.09
C GLU A 148 -29.48 0.36 -4.60
N GLN A 149 -28.47 0.13 -3.76
CA GLN A 149 -28.60 0.10 -2.30
C GLN A 149 -28.59 1.49 -1.67
N TRP A 150 -28.27 2.53 -2.44
CA TRP A 150 -28.29 3.89 -1.91
C TRP A 150 -29.74 4.38 -1.83
N GLY A 151 -30.11 4.98 -0.70
CA GLY A 151 -31.41 5.66 -0.60
C GLY A 151 -31.47 6.83 -1.60
N ARG A 152 -32.68 7.22 -2.03
CA ARG A 152 -32.86 8.42 -2.88
C ARG A 152 -32.33 9.66 -2.16
N GLY A 153 -31.55 10.47 -2.85
CA GLY A 153 -30.82 11.59 -2.24
C GLY A 153 -29.75 11.15 -1.26
N GLY A 154 -29.53 9.84 -1.12
CA GLY A 154 -28.52 9.28 -0.25
C GLY A 154 -27.11 9.69 -0.69
N ILE A 155 -26.27 9.94 0.30
CA ILE A 155 -24.89 10.34 0.12
C ILE A 155 -23.99 9.17 0.50
N LEU A 156 -23.03 8.85 -0.35
CA LEU A 156 -22.02 7.84 -0.11
C LEU A 156 -20.63 8.48 -0.19
N ARG A 157 -19.78 8.15 0.77
CA ARG A 157 -18.35 8.44 0.75
C ARG A 157 -17.60 7.20 0.31
N SER A 158 -16.67 7.36 -0.63
CA SER A 158 -15.70 6.34 -0.98
C SER A 158 -14.28 6.85 -0.80
N GLN A 159 -13.36 5.94 -0.54
CA GLN A 159 -11.94 6.22 -0.41
C GLN A 159 -11.19 5.19 -1.25
N HIS A 160 -10.25 5.67 -2.05
CA HIS A 160 -9.51 4.90 -3.02
C HIS A 160 -8.01 5.18 -2.89
N GLU A 161 -7.21 4.20 -3.25
CA GLU A 161 -5.76 4.34 -3.45
C GLU A 161 -5.47 4.19 -4.93
N VAL A 162 -5.23 5.32 -5.60
CA VAL A 162 -5.01 5.34 -7.05
C VAL A 162 -3.53 5.16 -7.33
N ILE A 163 -3.19 4.09 -8.03
CA ILE A 163 -1.81 3.81 -8.44
C ILE A 163 -1.41 4.79 -9.55
N VAL A 164 -0.22 5.39 -9.44
CA VAL A 164 0.45 6.03 -10.57
C VAL A 164 1.13 4.93 -11.39
N PRO A 165 0.59 4.54 -12.56
CA PRO A 165 1.04 3.35 -13.26
C PRO A 165 2.53 3.41 -13.64
N PRO A 166 3.30 2.31 -13.48
CA PRO A 166 4.72 2.29 -13.83
C PRO A 166 4.98 2.44 -15.34
N THR A 167 3.95 2.22 -16.15
CA THR A 167 4.01 2.35 -17.63
C THR A 167 3.90 3.79 -18.10
N LEU A 168 3.55 4.76 -17.24
CA LEU A 168 3.49 6.16 -17.63
C LEU A 168 4.89 6.73 -17.84
N SER A 169 5.09 7.44 -18.93
CA SER A 169 6.28 8.25 -19.13
C SER A 169 6.22 9.53 -18.30
N ALA A 170 7.37 10.10 -17.96
CA ALA A 170 7.41 11.40 -17.30
C ALA A 170 6.63 12.47 -18.07
N GLY A 171 5.88 13.30 -17.35
CA GLY A 171 5.09 14.37 -17.94
C GLY A 171 3.81 14.68 -17.19
N ARG A 172 2.98 15.52 -17.80
CA ARG A 172 1.78 16.09 -17.21
C ARG A 172 0.53 15.31 -17.63
N TYR A 173 -0.24 14.85 -16.63
CA TYR A 173 -1.45 14.07 -16.83
C TYR A 173 -2.65 14.71 -16.10
N SER A 174 -3.83 14.52 -16.66
CA SER A 174 -5.09 14.75 -15.95
C SER A 174 -5.55 13.44 -15.33
N LEU A 175 -5.83 13.45 -14.03
CA LEU A 175 -6.52 12.35 -13.37
C LEU A 175 -8.01 12.57 -13.48
N LEU A 176 -8.69 11.73 -14.25
CA LEU A 176 -10.13 11.75 -14.45
C LEU A 176 -10.79 10.63 -13.67
N ILE A 177 -12.05 10.82 -13.31
CA ILE A 177 -12.92 9.75 -12.77
C ILE A 177 -14.17 9.60 -13.63
N GLY A 178 -14.70 8.39 -13.67
CA GLY A 178 -15.99 8.04 -14.26
C GLY A 178 -16.65 6.91 -13.48
N LEU A 179 -17.88 6.60 -13.83
CA LEU A 179 -18.56 5.39 -13.35
C LEU A 179 -18.36 4.26 -14.37
N HIS A 180 -18.31 3.02 -13.89
CA HIS A 180 -18.13 1.83 -14.71
C HIS A 180 -19.22 0.79 -14.39
N ASP A 181 -19.86 0.26 -15.44
CA ASP A 181 -20.97 -0.69 -15.32
C ASP A 181 -20.53 -2.17 -15.41
N GLY A 182 -19.23 -2.42 -15.36
CA GLY A 182 -18.61 -3.72 -15.54
C GLY A 182 -18.20 -3.99 -16.99
N GLN A 183 -18.69 -3.21 -17.98
CA GLN A 183 -18.34 -3.35 -19.40
C GLN A 183 -17.75 -2.07 -20.00
N ARG A 184 -18.21 -0.90 -19.56
CA ARG A 184 -17.82 0.40 -20.11
C ARG A 184 -17.92 1.53 -19.10
N ILE A 185 -17.32 2.65 -19.44
CA ILE A 185 -17.49 3.91 -18.72
C ILE A 185 -18.88 4.48 -19.05
N VAL A 186 -19.60 4.88 -18.01
CA VAL A 186 -20.93 5.49 -18.11
C VAL A 186 -20.81 7.00 -17.96
N GLY A 187 -21.40 7.74 -18.89
CA GLY A 187 -21.35 9.22 -18.88
C GLY A 187 -20.00 9.79 -19.29
N GLU A 188 -19.80 11.06 -18.98
CA GLU A 188 -18.56 11.78 -19.30
C GLU A 188 -17.63 11.80 -18.09
N PRO A 189 -16.35 11.41 -18.22
CA PRO A 189 -15.39 11.48 -17.12
C PRO A 189 -15.16 12.90 -16.63
N PHE A 190 -15.02 13.05 -15.31
CA PHE A 190 -14.75 14.32 -14.62
C PHE A 190 -13.27 14.42 -14.21
N SER A 191 -12.67 15.61 -14.38
CA SER A 191 -11.26 15.83 -13.99
C SER A 191 -11.15 16.21 -12.52
N LEU A 192 -10.38 15.41 -11.75
CA LEU A 192 -10.00 15.72 -10.37
C LEU A 192 -8.85 16.74 -10.30
N GLY A 193 -8.02 16.83 -11.34
CA GLY A 193 -6.88 17.73 -11.38
C GLY A 193 -5.73 17.22 -12.26
N MET A 194 -4.67 18.03 -12.28
CA MET A 194 -3.46 17.75 -13.05
C MET A 194 -2.35 17.25 -12.11
N VAL A 195 -1.59 16.26 -12.57
CA VAL A 195 -0.46 15.66 -11.85
C VAL A 195 0.76 15.69 -12.77
N GLU A 196 1.87 16.22 -12.28
CA GLU A 196 3.17 16.08 -12.94
C GLU A 196 3.79 14.75 -12.48
N VAL A 197 3.87 13.78 -13.39
CA VAL A 197 4.38 12.44 -13.10
C VAL A 197 5.87 12.38 -13.40
N ALA A 198 6.67 11.97 -12.42
CA ALA A 198 8.06 11.59 -12.56
C ALA A 198 8.17 10.07 -12.76
N THR A 199 9.08 9.65 -13.63
CA THR A 199 9.35 8.23 -13.88
C THR A 199 10.84 7.99 -13.62
N PRO A 200 11.22 7.17 -12.62
CA PRO A 200 12.61 6.80 -12.41
C PRO A 200 13.11 5.95 -13.57
N PRO A 201 14.42 5.92 -13.82
CA PRO A 201 14.99 5.05 -14.85
C PRO A 201 14.69 3.58 -14.52
N HIS A 202 14.43 2.80 -15.55
CA HIS A 202 14.17 1.36 -15.47
C HIS A 202 15.42 0.60 -15.94
N GLU A 203 15.86 -0.35 -15.13
CA GLU A 203 17.02 -1.20 -15.42
C GLU A 203 16.55 -2.64 -15.61
N PHE A 204 17.01 -3.29 -16.68
CA PHE A 204 16.61 -4.67 -16.99
C PHE A 204 17.79 -5.63 -17.00
N ASP A 205 19.00 -5.11 -16.96
CA ASP A 205 20.24 -5.89 -16.96
C ASP A 205 20.73 -6.09 -15.54
N LEU A 206 20.88 -7.36 -15.13
CA LEU A 206 21.49 -7.70 -13.86
C LEU A 206 22.99 -7.43 -13.93
N PRO A 207 23.62 -6.72 -12.95
CA PRO A 207 25.06 -6.53 -12.93
C PRO A 207 25.81 -7.86 -12.93
N SER A 208 26.95 -7.92 -13.63
CA SER A 208 27.70 -9.16 -13.85
C SER A 208 28.43 -9.71 -12.64
N ASP A 209 28.62 -8.88 -11.61
CA ASP A 209 29.37 -9.18 -10.39
C ASP A 209 28.49 -9.52 -9.17
N VAL A 210 27.23 -9.87 -9.41
CA VAL A 210 26.31 -10.31 -8.35
C VAL A 210 26.44 -11.79 -8.06
N ILE A 211 26.20 -12.17 -6.80
CA ILE A 211 26.11 -13.55 -6.34
C ILE A 211 24.67 -14.04 -6.59
N GLN A 212 24.53 -15.20 -7.18
CA GLN A 212 23.21 -15.82 -7.36
C GLN A 212 22.78 -16.50 -6.06
N PRO A 213 21.51 -16.42 -5.65
CA PRO A 213 21.02 -17.16 -4.50
C PRO A 213 21.05 -18.67 -4.74
N ASP A 214 21.37 -19.43 -3.70
CA ASP A 214 21.28 -20.90 -3.74
C ASP A 214 19.84 -21.36 -3.57
N GLY A 215 19.31 -22.12 -4.55
CA GLY A 215 17.98 -22.71 -4.48
C GLY A 215 16.83 -21.78 -4.91
N SER A 216 15.64 -22.04 -4.39
CA SER A 216 14.43 -21.26 -4.72
C SER A 216 14.50 -19.87 -4.12
N ALA A 217 14.42 -18.86 -4.98
CA ALA A 217 14.46 -17.45 -4.61
C ALA A 217 13.22 -16.70 -5.13
N GLN A 218 12.11 -17.40 -5.30
CA GLN A 218 10.84 -16.85 -5.80
C GLN A 218 9.79 -16.85 -4.70
N LEU A 219 9.17 -15.71 -4.48
CA LEU A 219 8.08 -15.48 -3.54
C LEU A 219 6.76 -15.40 -4.30
N ALA A 220 5.73 -16.08 -3.82
CA ALA A 220 4.39 -16.04 -4.39
C ALA A 220 3.65 -14.81 -3.91
N VAL A 221 3.13 -14.01 -4.86
CA VAL A 221 2.27 -12.84 -4.60
C VAL A 221 0.80 -13.23 -4.81
N ALA A 222 0.49 -13.79 -5.97
CA ALA A 222 -0.81 -14.27 -6.38
C ALA A 222 -0.63 -15.46 -7.33
N PRO A 223 -1.70 -16.14 -7.77
CA PRO A 223 -1.59 -17.12 -8.83
C PRO A 223 -0.84 -16.55 -10.04
N ASP A 224 0.25 -17.20 -10.43
CA ASP A 224 1.11 -16.78 -11.55
C ASP A 224 1.87 -15.45 -11.40
N GLN A 225 1.83 -14.83 -10.22
CA GLN A 225 2.58 -13.62 -9.91
C GLN A 225 3.64 -13.90 -8.85
N THR A 226 4.89 -13.56 -9.18
CA THR A 226 6.03 -13.80 -8.30
C THR A 226 6.95 -12.59 -8.21
N ILE A 227 7.63 -12.48 -7.06
CA ILE A 227 8.80 -11.62 -6.88
C ILE A 227 10.00 -12.53 -6.62
N GLY A 228 11.06 -12.38 -7.40
CA GLY A 228 12.28 -13.14 -7.27
C GLY A 228 13.46 -12.30 -6.82
N LEU A 229 14.38 -12.90 -6.07
CA LEU A 229 15.71 -12.36 -5.82
C LEU A 229 16.62 -12.80 -6.97
N ALA A 230 16.90 -11.89 -7.90
CA ALA A 230 17.74 -12.17 -9.07
C ALA A 230 19.23 -12.26 -8.73
N GLY A 231 19.65 -11.67 -7.61
CA GLY A 231 21.01 -11.74 -7.13
C GLY A 231 21.23 -10.82 -5.92
N TYR A 232 22.43 -10.88 -5.35
CA TYR A 232 22.81 -10.03 -4.21
C TYR A 232 24.31 -9.74 -4.18
N ARG A 233 24.69 -8.74 -3.38
CA ARG A 233 26.06 -8.44 -2.95
C ARG A 233 26.03 -8.07 -1.49
N TYR A 234 27.13 -8.28 -0.79
CA TYR A 234 27.25 -7.75 0.56
C TYR A 234 28.69 -7.32 0.86
N THR A 235 28.80 -6.39 1.80
CA THR A 235 30.09 -5.98 2.38
C THR A 235 29.95 -6.09 3.88
N LEU A 236 30.89 -6.79 4.50
CA LEU A 236 30.95 -6.99 5.93
C LEU A 236 32.05 -6.11 6.51
N SER A 237 31.73 -5.37 7.57
CA SER A 237 32.67 -4.65 8.42
C SER A 237 32.53 -5.13 9.87
N GLU A 238 33.37 -4.64 10.78
CA GLU A 238 33.31 -5.01 12.21
C GLU A 238 31.97 -4.61 12.87
N SER A 239 31.36 -3.55 12.41
CA SER A 239 30.14 -2.98 13.03
C SER A 239 28.88 -3.03 12.16
N ALA A 240 28.99 -3.48 10.91
CA ALA A 240 27.88 -3.46 9.99
C ALA A 240 27.98 -4.50 8.87
N LEU A 241 26.82 -4.92 8.39
CA LEU A 241 26.63 -5.69 7.16
C LEU A 241 25.80 -4.84 6.21
N ASP A 242 26.42 -4.39 5.12
CA ASP A 242 25.72 -3.74 4.01
C ASP A 242 25.37 -4.77 2.96
N ILE A 243 24.10 -4.85 2.60
CA ILE A 243 23.61 -5.77 1.58
C ILE A 243 22.88 -5.03 0.47
N GLN A 244 23.17 -5.40 -0.76
CA GLN A 244 22.45 -5.00 -1.97
C GLN A 244 21.69 -6.20 -2.52
N LEU A 245 20.37 -6.08 -2.60
CA LEU A 245 19.48 -7.08 -3.15
C LEU A 245 19.01 -6.62 -4.53
N PHE A 246 18.91 -7.55 -5.47
CA PHE A 246 18.43 -7.29 -6.83
C PHE A 246 17.13 -8.06 -7.03
N TRP A 247 16.01 -7.34 -6.92
CA TRP A 247 14.68 -7.90 -7.03
C TRP A 247 14.15 -7.83 -8.45
N GLN A 248 13.30 -8.77 -8.82
CA GLN A 248 12.59 -8.79 -10.10
C GLN A 248 11.18 -9.36 -9.91
N SER A 249 10.18 -8.72 -10.52
CA SER A 249 8.82 -9.26 -10.60
C SER A 249 8.53 -9.77 -12.00
N ASN A 250 7.72 -10.83 -12.10
CA ASN A 250 7.23 -11.33 -13.39
C ASN A 250 5.94 -10.64 -13.85
N ALA A 251 5.32 -9.82 -13.00
CA ALA A 251 4.07 -9.13 -13.28
C ALA A 251 4.08 -7.72 -12.68
N GLN A 252 3.17 -6.86 -13.15
CA GLN A 252 2.86 -5.61 -12.47
C GLN A 252 2.11 -5.91 -11.17
N LEU A 253 2.54 -5.27 -10.09
CA LEU A 253 1.99 -5.49 -8.75
C LEU A 253 1.02 -4.38 -8.37
N THR A 254 -0.03 -4.73 -7.65
CA THR A 254 -1.04 -3.79 -7.13
C THR A 254 -0.83 -3.43 -5.67
N ASP A 255 -0.06 -4.25 -4.95
CA ASP A 255 0.14 -4.12 -3.51
C ASP A 255 1.56 -3.64 -3.19
N ARG A 256 1.67 -2.89 -2.09
CA ARG A 256 2.95 -2.42 -1.55
C ARG A 256 3.48 -3.42 -0.54
N TYR A 257 4.65 -3.96 -0.83
CA TYR A 257 5.40 -4.81 0.10
C TYR A 257 6.61 -4.08 0.64
N LYS A 258 7.01 -4.45 1.87
CA LYS A 258 8.30 -4.09 2.45
C LYS A 258 9.25 -5.25 2.33
N VAL A 259 10.51 -4.96 2.05
CA VAL A 259 11.62 -5.91 2.11
C VAL A 259 12.15 -5.95 3.53
N PHE A 260 12.43 -7.14 4.04
CA PHE A 260 13.23 -7.34 5.23
C PHE A 260 14.57 -7.98 4.88
N ALA A 261 15.63 -7.60 5.57
CA ALA A 261 16.91 -8.28 5.60
C ALA A 261 17.26 -8.59 7.06
N GLN A 262 17.48 -9.87 7.40
CA GLN A 262 17.68 -10.34 8.76
C GLN A 262 18.90 -11.22 8.86
N LEU A 263 19.73 -10.96 9.87
CA LEU A 263 20.85 -11.79 10.25
C LEU A 263 20.46 -12.63 11.47
N LEU A 264 20.54 -13.96 11.34
CA LEU A 264 20.19 -14.93 12.38
C LEU A 264 21.44 -15.66 12.83
N ASP A 265 21.53 -16.01 14.12
CA ASP A 265 22.57 -16.84 14.66
C ASP A 265 22.31 -18.35 14.39
N ALA A 266 23.21 -19.21 14.88
CA ALA A 266 23.11 -20.66 14.73
C ALA A 266 21.88 -21.29 15.42
N THR A 267 21.19 -20.55 16.30
CA THR A 267 19.97 -20.97 17.01
C THR A 267 18.70 -20.30 16.45
N ASP A 268 18.80 -19.66 15.28
CA ASP A 268 17.74 -18.91 14.61
C ASP A 268 17.25 -17.68 15.38
N GLN A 269 18.07 -17.16 16.28
CA GLN A 269 17.79 -15.90 16.98
C GLN A 269 18.17 -14.71 16.09
N LEU A 270 17.29 -13.70 16.07
CA LEU A 270 17.52 -12.47 15.33
C LEU A 270 18.67 -11.66 15.97
N VAL A 271 19.70 -11.38 15.19
CA VAL A 271 20.89 -10.63 15.58
C VAL A 271 20.81 -9.17 15.12
N ALA A 272 20.47 -8.97 13.86
CA ALA A 272 20.32 -7.66 13.25
C ALA A 272 19.27 -7.70 12.14
N GLN A 273 18.60 -6.58 11.90
CA GLN A 273 17.62 -6.47 10.84
C GLN A 273 17.54 -5.07 10.24
N SER A 274 17.03 -5.00 9.02
CA SER A 274 16.66 -3.78 8.32
C SER A 274 15.42 -4.03 7.47
N ASP A 275 14.40 -3.20 7.64
CA ASP A 275 13.12 -3.31 6.92
C ASP A 275 12.79 -1.98 6.25
N SER A 276 12.51 -2.01 4.95
CA SER A 276 12.13 -0.80 4.20
C SER A 276 11.22 -1.09 3.02
N ILE A 277 10.51 -0.07 2.54
CA ILE A 277 10.00 -0.07 1.17
C ILE A 277 11.23 -0.07 0.24
N PRO A 278 11.25 -0.87 -0.83
CA PRO A 278 12.42 -1.02 -1.72
C PRO A 278 13.06 0.31 -2.14
N ALA A 279 14.40 0.31 -2.21
CA ALA A 279 15.24 1.48 -2.48
C ALA A 279 14.97 2.65 -1.53
N ALA A 280 14.87 2.37 -0.21
CA ALA A 280 14.54 3.36 0.82
C ALA A 280 13.27 4.17 0.53
N GLY A 281 12.26 3.52 -0.03
CA GLY A 281 10.96 4.11 -0.37
C GLY A 281 10.86 4.70 -1.77
N GLN A 282 11.93 4.72 -2.54
CA GLN A 282 11.93 5.33 -3.89
C GLN A 282 11.40 4.39 -4.99
N ARG A 283 11.38 3.08 -4.74
CA ARG A 283 10.93 2.07 -5.70
C ARG A 283 9.89 1.13 -5.07
N PRO A 284 8.69 1.64 -4.72
CA PRO A 284 7.63 0.79 -4.19
C PRO A 284 7.27 -0.30 -5.20
N THR A 285 6.84 -1.46 -4.73
CA THR A 285 6.53 -2.62 -5.59
C THR A 285 5.47 -2.32 -6.64
N THR A 286 4.54 -1.42 -6.37
CA THR A 286 3.52 -0.93 -7.32
C THR A 286 4.12 -0.17 -8.52
N GLY A 287 5.37 0.25 -8.44
CA GLY A 287 6.12 0.94 -9.50
C GLY A 287 7.05 0.05 -10.32
N TRP A 288 7.04 -1.28 -10.10
CA TRP A 288 7.91 -2.19 -10.81
C TRP A 288 7.32 -2.62 -12.16
N LEU A 289 8.13 -2.62 -13.20
CA LEU A 289 7.78 -3.24 -14.46
C LEU A 289 8.14 -4.74 -14.46
N PRO A 290 7.37 -5.58 -15.16
CA PRO A 290 7.74 -6.99 -15.31
C PRO A 290 9.14 -7.14 -15.92
N GLY A 291 9.99 -7.92 -15.26
CA GLY A 291 11.38 -8.16 -15.70
C GLY A 291 12.38 -7.08 -15.30
N GLU A 292 11.93 -5.96 -14.73
CA GLU A 292 12.82 -4.91 -14.24
C GLU A 292 13.64 -5.36 -13.03
N ILE A 293 14.91 -4.95 -12.97
CA ILE A 293 15.81 -5.20 -11.85
C ILE A 293 15.76 -4.01 -10.89
N ILE A 294 15.31 -4.27 -9.68
CA ILE A 294 15.22 -3.27 -8.61
C ILE A 294 16.38 -3.47 -7.64
N THR A 295 17.27 -2.50 -7.59
CA THR A 295 18.36 -2.47 -6.61
C THR A 295 17.84 -1.93 -5.28
N ASP A 296 17.97 -2.74 -4.24
CA ASP A 296 17.53 -2.41 -2.89
C ASP A 296 18.68 -2.61 -1.90
N THR A 297 18.99 -1.59 -1.10
CA THR A 297 20.15 -1.59 -0.20
C THR A 297 19.68 -1.52 1.24
N HIS A 298 20.23 -2.44 2.06
CA HIS A 298 19.98 -2.51 3.49
C HIS A 298 21.28 -2.40 4.27
N HIS A 299 21.22 -1.68 5.38
CA HIS A 299 22.30 -1.54 6.35
C HIS A 299 21.90 -2.21 7.67
N LEU A 300 22.62 -3.25 8.06
CA LEU A 300 22.40 -3.97 9.32
C LEU A 300 23.53 -3.61 10.28
N THR A 301 23.22 -2.89 11.35
CA THR A 301 24.18 -2.60 12.41
C THR A 301 24.40 -3.86 13.26
N LEU A 302 25.64 -4.29 13.39
CA LEU A 302 26.01 -5.47 14.14
C LEU A 302 26.28 -5.12 15.61
N PRO A 303 25.77 -5.91 16.58
CA PRO A 303 26.18 -5.80 17.97
C PRO A 303 27.71 -5.99 18.15
N PRO A 304 28.38 -5.26 19.06
CA PRO A 304 29.81 -5.28 19.17
C PRO A 304 30.43 -6.60 19.68
N ASP A 305 29.61 -7.41 20.38
CA ASP A 305 30.09 -8.64 21.05
C ASP A 305 29.59 -9.91 20.38
N LEU A 306 29.43 -9.88 19.04
CA LEU A 306 29.01 -11.09 18.31
C LEU A 306 30.14 -12.14 18.27
N PRO A 307 29.79 -13.43 18.57
CA PRO A 307 30.72 -14.53 18.38
C PRO A 307 31.26 -14.61 16.94
N THR A 308 32.56 -14.75 16.78
CA THR A 308 33.20 -14.81 15.45
C THR A 308 33.48 -16.25 14.99
N ASP A 309 33.27 -17.24 15.87
CA ASP A 309 33.55 -18.65 15.67
C ASP A 309 32.35 -19.48 15.16
N GLN A 310 31.22 -18.82 14.85
CA GLN A 310 30.00 -19.46 14.37
C GLN A 310 29.49 -18.81 13.08
N PRO A 311 28.80 -19.59 12.22
CA PRO A 311 28.15 -19.02 11.06
C PRO A 311 26.84 -18.31 11.44
N TYR A 312 26.54 -17.24 10.70
CA TYR A 312 25.28 -16.52 10.73
C TYR A 312 24.54 -16.76 9.41
N ARG A 313 23.20 -16.78 9.47
CA ARG A 313 22.38 -16.91 8.27
C ARG A 313 21.78 -15.53 7.93
N LEU A 314 22.08 -15.07 6.73
CA LEU A 314 21.44 -13.89 6.15
C LEU A 314 20.21 -14.35 5.36
N ILE A 315 19.04 -13.86 5.75
CA ILE A 315 17.78 -14.14 5.08
C ILE A 315 17.10 -12.84 4.65
N THR A 316 16.28 -12.93 3.61
CA THR A 316 15.48 -11.82 3.10
C THR A 316 14.13 -12.29 2.61
N GLY A 317 13.22 -11.37 2.41
CA GLY A 317 11.90 -11.61 1.85
C GLY A 317 11.06 -10.34 1.83
N LEU A 318 9.79 -10.49 1.49
CA LEU A 318 8.85 -9.39 1.47
C LEU A 318 7.64 -9.70 2.35
N TYR A 319 7.04 -8.66 2.91
CA TYR A 319 5.82 -8.78 3.69
C TYR A 319 4.85 -7.62 3.41
N ASP A 320 3.57 -7.88 3.59
CA ASP A 320 2.53 -6.87 3.58
C ASP A 320 2.60 -6.01 4.86
N PRO A 321 2.87 -4.70 4.76
CA PRO A 321 3.01 -3.85 5.93
C PRO A 321 1.70 -3.64 6.72
N ALA A 322 0.54 -3.87 6.11
CA ALA A 322 -0.75 -3.71 6.77
C ALA A 322 -1.09 -4.89 7.69
N THR A 323 -0.70 -6.12 7.28
CA THR A 323 -1.00 -7.35 8.02
C THR A 323 0.21 -7.92 8.74
N GLY A 324 1.42 -7.56 8.34
CA GLY A 324 2.68 -8.17 8.78
C GLY A 324 2.92 -9.56 8.17
N GLN A 325 2.04 -10.02 7.28
CA GLN A 325 2.17 -11.34 6.67
C GLN A 325 3.28 -11.37 5.63
N ARG A 326 4.22 -12.30 5.78
CA ARG A 326 5.29 -12.53 4.80
C ARG A 326 4.77 -13.28 3.58
N LEU A 327 5.34 -12.97 2.42
CA LEU A 327 5.15 -13.76 1.21
C LEU A 327 5.85 -15.12 1.37
N THR A 328 5.22 -16.17 0.87
CA THR A 328 5.76 -17.54 0.94
C THR A 328 6.59 -17.88 -0.30
N LEU A 329 7.58 -18.74 -0.14
CA LEU A 329 8.30 -19.29 -1.27
C LEU A 329 7.37 -20.12 -2.18
N THR A 330 7.60 -20.06 -3.48
CA THR A 330 6.76 -20.78 -4.47
C THR A 330 6.79 -22.31 -4.33
N ASP A 331 7.83 -22.85 -3.71
CA ASP A 331 7.97 -24.28 -3.37
C ASP A 331 7.39 -24.64 -1.99
N ASN A 332 6.77 -23.67 -1.29
CA ASN A 332 6.25 -23.80 0.07
C ASN A 332 7.31 -24.18 1.14
N ALA A 333 8.59 -23.96 0.87
CA ALA A 333 9.67 -24.28 1.81
C ALA A 333 9.83 -23.27 2.96
N GLY A 334 9.03 -22.19 2.97
CA GLY A 334 9.05 -21.15 4.00
C GLY A 334 8.58 -19.78 3.50
N ASP A 335 8.92 -18.76 4.27
CA ASP A 335 8.55 -17.37 4.04
C ASP A 335 9.75 -16.42 3.96
N ALA A 336 10.94 -16.98 3.75
CA ALA A 336 12.18 -16.23 3.62
C ALA A 336 13.14 -16.92 2.63
N ILE A 337 13.85 -16.12 1.85
CA ILE A 337 14.93 -16.56 0.96
C ILE A 337 16.22 -16.58 1.77
N GLN A 338 16.94 -17.70 1.75
CA GLN A 338 18.30 -17.76 2.30
C GLN A 338 19.26 -17.10 1.31
N VAL A 339 19.90 -16.01 1.74
CA VAL A 339 20.83 -15.24 0.91
C VAL A 339 22.25 -15.81 1.02
N ALA A 340 22.79 -15.86 2.25
CA ALA A 340 24.18 -16.30 2.48
C ALA A 340 24.37 -16.87 3.88
N ALA A 341 25.37 -17.72 4.02
CA ALA A 341 26.00 -18.02 5.31
C ALA A 341 27.19 -17.04 5.50
N ILE A 342 27.15 -16.27 6.59
CA ILE A 342 28.16 -15.24 6.89
C ILE A 342 28.99 -15.70 8.08
N THR A 343 30.31 -15.64 7.95
CA THR A 343 31.23 -15.83 9.08
C THR A 343 31.89 -14.50 9.39
N LEU A 344 31.78 -14.07 10.63
CA LEU A 344 32.46 -12.87 11.13
C LEU A 344 33.93 -13.26 11.40
N ASN A 345 34.82 -13.01 10.44
CA ASN A 345 36.24 -13.23 10.69
C ASN A 345 36.73 -12.15 11.65
N GLY A 346 37.23 -12.54 12.80
CA GLY A 346 38.01 -11.64 13.63
C GLY A 346 39.14 -11.09 12.78
N SER A 347 39.34 -9.76 12.82
CA SER A 347 40.44 -9.08 12.16
C SER A 347 41.74 -9.84 12.38
N ASN A 348 42.28 -10.44 11.31
CA ASN A 348 43.71 -10.75 11.32
C ASN A 348 44.44 -9.40 11.33
N GLU A 349 45.09 -9.10 12.48
CA GLU A 349 46.11 -8.04 12.58
C GLU A 349 47.19 -8.19 11.51
#